data_c054b228d795c71eda504097276f4577
#
_entry.id   c054b228d795c71eda504097276f4577
#
_cell.length_a   1.000
_cell.length_b   1.000
_cell.length_c   1.000
_cell.angle_alpha   90.00
_cell.angle_beta   90.00
_cell.angle_gamma   90.00
#
_symmetry.space_group_name_H-M   'P 1'
#
loop_
_entity.id
_entity.type
_entity.pdbx_description
1 polymer ?
#
loop_
_entity_poly.entity_id
_entity_poly.type
_entity_poly.pdbx_seq_one_letter_code
_entity_poly.pdbx_strand_id
1 'polypeptide(L)'
;MGRRVDARRVQRQLARDAGAVLFGAMTTATTRGTSPVPPAALDAVAGRLVRARLTRAAPIAPYTTFRIGGPADLLYDADTGDDLAEAIDIAESERVDWFVLGLGANILVGDGGFHGLVIRNRASHVAWHSDGRCIVESGTVMADLIRDAVAAGWSGLEHYVGIPSTVGGAIWQNLHFLSPAPDRQRTMFIAEVFEACRIRRENGERTAVDAAYVGFGYDDTVFHHTRDVVLDVTFRLTPGDPAAMHRILQENLSWRGARHPWLEHHPSAGSIFKKIEGVGAGRLVDQCGLKGFRIGDAQISHIHANIMVNLGRASAADVRALIAHAQAAVFDQFGQRLEPEIGYIGDFNAR
;
A
#
# COMPACT_ATOMS: atom_id res chain seq x y z
N MET A 1 8.51 -12.99 -27.97
CA MET A 1 9.01 -14.24 -27.35
C MET A 1 9.90 -13.83 -26.15
N GLY A 2 9.31 -13.70 -24.94
CA GLY A 2 10.03 -13.26 -23.74
C GLY A 2 11.04 -14.32 -23.28
N ARG A 3 12.28 -13.93 -23.07
CA ARG A 3 13.30 -14.82 -22.52
C ARG A 3 12.98 -15.13 -21.06
N ARG A 4 12.70 -16.39 -20.74
CA ARG A 4 12.66 -16.88 -19.36
C ARG A 4 14.09 -17.01 -18.86
N VAL A 5 14.42 -16.30 -17.79
CA VAL A 5 15.68 -16.47 -17.09
C VAL A 5 15.38 -17.26 -15.79
N ASP A 6 16.18 -18.28 -15.50
CA ASP A 6 16.03 -19.08 -14.29
C ASP A 6 16.37 -18.24 -13.06
N ALA A 7 15.37 -18.01 -12.19
CA ALA A 7 15.48 -17.24 -10.94
C ALA A 7 16.65 -17.74 -10.08
N ARG A 8 16.89 -19.06 -10.04
CA ARG A 8 18.01 -19.66 -9.27
C ARG A 8 19.38 -19.30 -9.84
N ARG A 9 19.48 -19.11 -11.17
CA ARG A 9 20.72 -18.69 -11.82
C ARG A 9 21.03 -17.23 -11.54
N VAL A 10 20.01 -16.36 -11.62
CA VAL A 10 20.11 -14.94 -11.28
C VAL A 10 20.43 -14.74 -9.79
N GLN A 11 19.76 -15.47 -8.89
CA GLN A 11 20.08 -15.44 -7.45
C GLN A 11 21.51 -15.89 -7.16
N ARG A 12 22.02 -16.95 -7.81
CA ARG A 12 23.41 -17.40 -7.60
C ARG A 12 24.43 -16.42 -8.16
N GLN A 13 24.11 -15.75 -9.27
CA GLN A 13 24.97 -14.72 -9.85
C GLN A 13 24.97 -13.47 -8.95
N LEU A 14 23.80 -12.98 -8.53
CA LEU A 14 23.66 -11.85 -7.60
C LEU A 14 24.30 -12.13 -6.23
N ALA A 15 24.23 -13.38 -5.73
CA ALA A 15 24.93 -13.78 -4.50
C ALA A 15 26.46 -13.81 -4.63
N ARG A 16 26.98 -14.03 -5.84
CA ARG A 16 28.43 -13.98 -6.11
C ARG A 16 28.94 -12.56 -6.31
N ASP A 17 28.12 -11.72 -6.96
CA ASP A 17 28.49 -10.33 -7.30
C ASP A 17 28.18 -9.38 -6.15
N ALA A 18 27.30 -9.75 -5.21
CA ALA A 18 26.92 -8.99 -4.01
C ALA A 18 27.83 -9.26 -2.81
N GLY A 19 29.08 -9.66 -3.03
CA GLY A 19 30.08 -9.66 -2.00
C GLY A 19 30.23 -8.24 -1.40
N ALA A 20 29.51 -7.98 -0.32
CA ALA A 20 29.79 -6.96 0.71
C ALA A 20 29.38 -5.49 0.48
N VAL A 21 28.68 -5.04 -0.58
CA VAL A 21 28.49 -3.58 -0.78
C VAL A 21 27.06 -3.09 -0.90
N LEU A 22 26.01 -3.93 -0.99
CA LEU A 22 24.65 -3.46 -1.32
C LEU A 22 23.55 -3.73 -0.28
N PHE A 23 23.89 -3.95 0.98
CA PHE A 23 22.91 -4.02 2.09
C PHE A 23 22.83 -2.75 2.93
N GLY A 24 23.36 -1.64 2.45
CA GLY A 24 23.29 -0.35 3.12
C GLY A 24 22.13 0.51 2.58
N ALA A 25 21.15 0.74 3.45
CA ALA A 25 19.95 1.56 3.27
C ALA A 25 18.73 0.84 2.65
N MET A 26 18.25 -0.23 3.28
CA MET A 26 16.80 -0.44 3.34
C MET A 26 16.26 0.70 4.21
N THR A 27 15.60 1.69 3.60
CA THR A 27 14.75 2.60 4.34
C THR A 27 13.87 1.80 5.28
N THR A 28 13.63 2.30 6.47
CA THR A 28 12.95 1.73 7.62
C THR A 28 11.52 1.25 7.35
N ALA A 29 11.30 0.46 6.32
CA ALA A 29 10.14 -0.38 6.16
C ALA A 29 10.25 -1.48 7.20
N THR A 30 9.43 -1.39 8.16
CA THR A 30 9.33 -2.14 9.40
C THR A 30 9.54 -3.64 9.18
N THR A 31 10.65 -4.19 9.68
CA THR A 31 10.93 -5.64 9.76
C THR A 31 10.04 -6.33 10.83
N ARG A 32 8.73 -6.11 10.77
CA ARG A 32 7.76 -6.69 11.71
C ARG A 32 7.29 -8.04 11.21
N GLY A 33 6.92 -8.91 12.15
CA GLY A 33 6.39 -10.23 11.83
C GLY A 33 7.39 -11.14 11.12
N THR A 34 8.69 -10.94 11.38
CA THR A 34 9.78 -11.73 10.75
C THR A 34 10.25 -12.89 11.61
N SER A 35 9.90 -12.89 12.89
CA SER A 35 10.34 -13.91 13.84
C SER A 35 9.15 -14.67 14.40
N PRO A 36 9.24 -16.01 14.52
CA PRO A 36 8.17 -16.82 15.08
C PRO A 36 7.72 -16.36 16.46
N VAL A 37 6.41 -16.30 16.67
CA VAL A 37 5.77 -15.94 17.93
C VAL A 37 5.46 -17.21 18.74
N PRO A 38 5.70 -17.22 20.07
CA PRO A 38 5.35 -18.38 20.90
C PRO A 38 3.84 -18.70 20.78
N PRO A 39 3.46 -19.99 20.62
CA PRO A 39 2.06 -20.39 20.50
C PRO A 39 1.16 -19.89 21.65
N ALA A 40 1.67 -19.87 22.88
CA ALA A 40 0.93 -19.39 24.04
C ALA A 40 0.55 -17.89 23.93
N ALA A 41 1.42 -17.04 23.35
CA ALA A 41 1.12 -15.63 23.14
C ALA A 41 0.06 -15.45 22.03
N LEU A 42 0.15 -16.24 20.95
CA LEU A 42 -0.89 -16.26 19.91
C LEU A 42 -2.24 -16.74 20.47
N ASP A 43 -2.25 -17.73 21.35
CA ASP A 43 -3.46 -18.22 22.01
C ASP A 43 -4.05 -17.19 22.97
N ALA A 44 -3.22 -16.44 23.69
CA ALA A 44 -3.66 -15.35 24.56
C ALA A 44 -4.33 -14.23 23.75
N VAL A 45 -3.72 -13.79 22.64
CA VAL A 45 -4.33 -12.82 21.72
C VAL A 45 -5.66 -13.35 21.16
N ALA A 46 -5.64 -14.58 20.63
CA ALA A 46 -6.82 -15.19 20.02
C ALA A 46 -7.99 -15.39 21.00
N GLY A 47 -7.69 -15.63 22.28
CA GLY A 47 -8.71 -15.80 23.32
C GLY A 47 -9.44 -14.51 23.69
N ARG A 48 -8.90 -13.35 23.37
CA ARG A 48 -9.45 -12.02 23.69
C ARG A 48 -10.16 -11.37 22.51
N LEU A 49 -9.87 -11.81 21.27
CA LEU A 49 -10.51 -11.31 20.06
C LEU A 49 -11.84 -12.01 19.76
N VAL A 50 -12.71 -11.36 18.98
CA VAL A 50 -13.98 -11.95 18.55
C VAL A 50 -13.72 -13.13 17.63
N ARG A 51 -13.99 -14.34 18.13
CA ARG A 51 -13.64 -15.61 17.47
C ARG A 51 -14.19 -15.75 16.05
N ALA A 52 -15.38 -15.24 15.78
CA ALA A 52 -16.04 -15.33 14.46
C ALA A 52 -15.30 -14.50 13.38
N ARG A 53 -14.44 -13.54 13.77
CA ARG A 53 -13.70 -12.66 12.88
C ARG A 53 -12.19 -12.98 12.85
N LEU A 54 -11.78 -14.06 13.52
CA LEU A 54 -10.38 -14.47 13.64
C LEU A 54 -10.13 -15.74 12.82
N THR A 55 -9.08 -15.74 12.01
CA THR A 55 -8.60 -16.91 11.26
C THR A 55 -7.12 -17.15 11.59
N ARG A 56 -6.77 -18.42 11.87
CA ARG A 56 -5.38 -18.84 12.10
C ARG A 56 -4.76 -19.32 10.80
N ALA A 57 -3.44 -19.11 10.66
CA ALA A 57 -2.65 -19.50 9.49
C ALA A 57 -3.31 -19.09 8.14
N ALA A 58 -3.88 -17.88 8.14
CA ALA A 58 -4.63 -17.38 7.00
C ALA A 58 -3.71 -16.83 5.90
N PRO A 59 -3.86 -17.23 4.62
CA PRO A 59 -3.07 -16.68 3.53
C PRO A 59 -3.35 -15.16 3.39
N ILE A 60 -2.29 -14.34 3.30
CA ILE A 60 -2.43 -12.88 3.14
C ILE A 60 -2.62 -12.51 1.66
N ALA A 61 -2.09 -13.31 0.73
CA ALA A 61 -2.14 -13.03 -0.71
C ALA A 61 -3.51 -12.60 -1.25
N PRO A 62 -4.66 -13.21 -0.86
CA PRO A 62 -5.98 -12.80 -1.34
C PRO A 62 -6.38 -11.37 -0.94
N TYR A 63 -5.74 -10.80 0.05
CA TYR A 63 -6.03 -9.48 0.62
C TYR A 63 -5.05 -8.40 0.19
N THR A 64 -4.16 -8.69 -0.75
CA THR A 64 -3.26 -7.71 -1.38
C THR A 64 -3.56 -7.54 -2.86
N THR A 65 -3.37 -6.34 -3.39
CA THR A 65 -3.57 -6.09 -4.83
C THR A 65 -2.52 -6.82 -5.69
N PHE A 66 -1.37 -7.17 -5.11
CA PHE A 66 -0.33 -7.95 -5.77
C PHE A 66 -0.66 -9.45 -5.83
N ARG A 67 -1.58 -9.92 -4.97
CA ARG A 67 -1.94 -11.32 -4.77
C ARG A 67 -0.72 -12.19 -4.44
N ILE A 68 0.20 -11.64 -3.64
CA ILE A 68 1.42 -12.29 -3.15
C ILE A 68 1.46 -12.17 -1.63
N GLY A 69 1.87 -13.23 -0.95
CA GLY A 69 2.08 -13.26 0.50
C GLY A 69 1.78 -14.63 1.11
N GLY A 70 2.64 -15.06 2.01
CA GLY A 70 2.45 -16.23 2.83
C GLY A 70 1.36 -16.03 3.90
N PRO A 71 1.21 -16.99 4.85
CA PRO A 71 0.18 -16.95 5.88
C PRO A 71 0.51 -15.93 6.98
N ALA A 72 -0.54 -15.34 7.60
CA ALA A 72 -0.45 -14.71 8.91
C ALA A 72 -0.68 -15.78 9.99
N ASP A 73 0.04 -15.71 11.12
CA ASP A 73 -0.24 -16.59 12.27
C ASP A 73 -1.68 -16.37 12.73
N LEU A 74 -2.09 -15.10 12.86
CA LEU A 74 -3.46 -14.67 13.14
C LEU A 74 -3.88 -13.60 12.12
N LEU A 75 -5.07 -13.73 11.55
CA LEU A 75 -5.75 -12.71 10.75
C LEU A 75 -7.06 -12.34 11.44
N TYR A 76 -7.27 -11.06 11.72
CA TYR A 76 -8.46 -10.55 12.36
C TYR A 76 -9.13 -9.46 11.53
N ASP A 77 -10.45 -9.54 11.37
CA ASP A 77 -11.25 -8.50 10.71
C ASP A 77 -11.76 -7.51 11.75
N ALA A 78 -11.27 -6.28 11.74
CA ALA A 78 -11.74 -5.19 12.58
C ALA A 78 -12.84 -4.40 11.88
N ASP A 79 -14.07 -4.42 12.46
CA ASP A 79 -15.25 -3.86 11.82
C ASP A 79 -15.51 -2.39 12.19
N THR A 80 -14.83 -1.84 13.21
CA THR A 80 -14.87 -0.44 13.61
C THR A 80 -13.47 0.08 13.95
N GLY A 81 -13.29 1.42 13.95
CA GLY A 81 -12.03 2.02 14.39
C GLY A 81 -11.68 1.70 15.85
N ASP A 82 -12.66 1.58 16.72
CA ASP A 82 -12.44 1.20 18.12
C ASP A 82 -12.05 -0.27 18.26
N ASP A 83 -12.66 -1.17 17.50
CA ASP A 83 -12.28 -2.58 17.41
C ASP A 83 -10.86 -2.76 16.84
N LEU A 84 -10.48 -1.95 15.84
CA LEU A 84 -9.10 -1.91 15.33
C LEU A 84 -8.11 -1.51 16.44
N ALA A 85 -8.41 -0.45 17.18
CA ALA A 85 -7.56 0.00 18.28
C ALA A 85 -7.45 -1.03 19.41
N GLU A 86 -8.56 -1.70 19.77
CA GLU A 86 -8.59 -2.76 20.78
C GLU A 86 -7.76 -3.97 20.36
N ALA A 87 -7.87 -4.40 19.10
CA ALA A 87 -7.08 -5.52 18.58
C ALA A 87 -5.57 -5.25 18.66
N ILE A 88 -5.16 -4.00 18.41
CA ILE A 88 -3.76 -3.57 18.56
C ILE A 88 -3.35 -3.61 20.03
N ASP A 89 -4.18 -3.06 20.96
CA ASP A 89 -3.90 -3.04 22.39
C ASP A 89 -3.74 -4.47 22.95
N ILE A 90 -4.57 -5.40 22.48
CA ILE A 90 -4.47 -6.82 22.82
C ILE A 90 -3.13 -7.41 22.35
N ALA A 91 -2.76 -7.20 21.08
CA ALA A 91 -1.51 -7.72 20.55
C ALA A 91 -0.28 -7.17 21.29
N GLU A 92 -0.27 -5.86 21.57
CA GLU A 92 0.83 -5.21 22.30
C GLU A 92 0.95 -5.71 23.74
N SER A 93 -0.17 -5.93 24.42
CA SER A 93 -0.16 -6.46 25.81
C SER A 93 0.47 -7.85 25.90
N GLU A 94 0.34 -8.66 24.86
CA GLU A 94 0.91 -10.00 24.74
C GLU A 94 2.28 -10.00 24.03
N ARG A 95 2.81 -8.82 23.66
CA ARG A 95 4.06 -8.64 22.92
C ARG A 95 4.09 -9.39 21.58
N VAL A 96 2.95 -9.44 20.92
CA VAL A 96 2.78 -10.00 19.58
C VAL A 96 2.88 -8.88 18.56
N ASP A 97 3.72 -9.06 17.55
CA ASP A 97 3.81 -8.12 16.43
C ASP A 97 2.47 -8.03 15.71
N TRP A 98 2.15 -6.83 15.23
CA TRP A 98 0.91 -6.59 14.51
C TRP A 98 1.13 -5.72 13.27
N PHE A 99 0.24 -5.89 12.29
CA PHE A 99 0.19 -5.10 11.06
C PHE A 99 -1.25 -4.79 10.68
N VAL A 100 -1.56 -3.51 10.40
CA VAL A 100 -2.87 -3.09 9.90
C VAL A 100 -2.89 -3.18 8.38
N LEU A 101 -3.76 -4.01 7.85
CA LEU A 101 -3.93 -4.24 6.43
C LEU A 101 -5.18 -3.53 5.90
N GLY A 102 -5.00 -2.53 5.03
CA GLY A 102 -6.07 -1.98 4.19
C GLY A 102 -6.28 -2.84 2.94
N LEU A 103 -6.21 -2.23 1.75
CA LEU A 103 -6.27 -2.97 0.48
C LEU A 103 -4.97 -3.69 0.09
N GLY A 104 -3.89 -3.51 0.86
CA GLY A 104 -2.59 -4.09 0.52
C GLY A 104 -2.04 -3.63 -0.85
N ALA A 105 -2.29 -2.36 -1.20
CA ALA A 105 -2.06 -1.85 -2.55
C ALA A 105 -0.63 -1.34 -2.79
N ASN A 106 0.13 -1.09 -1.72
CA ASN A 106 1.50 -0.57 -1.79
C ASN A 106 2.46 -1.43 -0.96
N ILE A 107 2.24 -2.75 -0.93
CA ILE A 107 3.06 -3.68 -0.14
C ILE A 107 3.41 -4.95 -0.92
N LEU A 108 4.55 -5.53 -0.56
CA LEU A 108 4.93 -6.89 -0.88
C LEU A 108 5.04 -7.68 0.43
N VAL A 109 4.26 -8.74 0.56
CA VAL A 109 4.29 -9.62 1.72
C VAL A 109 5.20 -10.81 1.42
N GLY A 110 6.09 -11.15 2.36
CA GLY A 110 7.05 -12.24 2.22
C GLY A 110 6.38 -13.62 2.05
N ASP A 111 7.09 -14.55 1.39
CA ASP A 111 6.59 -15.91 1.15
C ASP A 111 6.42 -16.70 2.46
N GLY A 112 7.20 -16.37 3.51
CA GLY A 112 7.04 -16.91 4.86
C GLY A 112 5.84 -16.35 5.63
N GLY A 113 5.21 -15.30 5.12
CA GLY A 113 4.04 -14.67 5.73
C GLY A 113 4.37 -13.68 6.83
N PHE A 114 3.46 -13.53 7.78
CA PHE A 114 3.59 -12.60 8.90
C PHE A 114 3.45 -13.32 10.23
N HIS A 115 4.52 -13.31 11.01
CA HIS A 115 4.52 -13.88 12.36
C HIS A 115 3.93 -12.88 13.35
N GLY A 116 2.66 -13.11 13.72
CA GLY A 116 1.89 -12.26 14.59
C GLY A 116 0.45 -12.05 14.14
N LEU A 117 -0.10 -10.87 14.45
CA LEU A 117 -1.49 -10.49 14.15
C LEU A 117 -1.55 -9.55 12.95
N VAL A 118 -2.12 -10.00 11.84
CA VAL A 118 -2.57 -9.11 10.75
C VAL A 118 -4.01 -8.69 11.03
N ILE A 119 -4.26 -7.39 11.12
CA ILE A 119 -5.59 -6.82 11.38
C ILE A 119 -6.08 -6.21 10.06
N ARG A 120 -7.04 -6.86 9.42
CA ARG A 120 -7.74 -6.29 8.28
C ARG A 120 -8.66 -5.20 8.75
N ASN A 121 -8.39 -3.97 8.35
CA ASN A 121 -9.23 -2.84 8.69
C ASN A 121 -10.47 -2.80 7.76
N ARG A 122 -11.61 -3.15 8.31
CA ARG A 122 -12.92 -3.15 7.64
C ARG A 122 -13.85 -2.06 8.16
N ALA A 123 -13.37 -1.25 9.11
CA ALA A 123 -14.10 -0.10 9.63
C ALA A 123 -14.51 0.84 8.49
N SER A 124 -15.79 0.95 8.18
CA SER A 124 -16.28 1.59 6.96
C SER A 124 -17.51 2.49 7.15
N HIS A 125 -17.79 2.89 8.39
CA HIS A 125 -18.88 3.83 8.64
C HIS A 125 -18.57 5.21 8.08
N VAL A 126 -19.58 5.85 7.45
CA VAL A 126 -19.50 7.20 6.86
C VAL A 126 -20.65 8.06 7.37
N ALA A 127 -20.34 9.20 7.97
CA ALA A 127 -21.29 10.20 8.43
C ALA A 127 -21.15 11.49 7.62
N TRP A 128 -22.20 11.88 6.90
CA TRP A 128 -22.28 13.10 6.12
C TRP A 128 -22.93 14.22 6.92
N HIS A 129 -22.34 15.41 6.91
CA HIS A 129 -22.86 16.61 7.54
C HIS A 129 -23.20 17.66 6.49
N SER A 130 -24.27 18.44 6.75
CA SER A 130 -24.77 19.47 5.83
C SER A 130 -23.81 20.64 5.62
N ASP A 131 -22.79 20.80 6.46
CA ASP A 131 -21.76 21.82 6.37
C ASP A 131 -20.53 21.39 5.53
N GLY A 132 -20.60 20.25 4.84
CA GLY A 132 -19.54 19.71 3.99
C GLY A 132 -18.53 18.84 4.72
N ARG A 133 -18.68 18.58 6.03
CA ARG A 133 -17.87 17.59 6.73
C ARG A 133 -18.33 16.19 6.38
N CYS A 134 -17.36 15.31 6.14
CA CYS A 134 -17.54 13.89 6.02
C CYS A 134 -16.64 13.18 7.03
N ILE A 135 -17.22 12.55 8.05
CA ILE A 135 -16.46 11.73 9.01
C ILE A 135 -16.53 10.29 8.53
N VAL A 136 -15.37 9.68 8.29
CA VAL A 136 -15.28 8.38 7.65
C VAL A 136 -14.24 7.51 8.33
N GLU A 137 -14.59 6.26 8.64
CA GLU A 137 -13.66 5.29 9.23
C GLU A 137 -12.57 4.88 8.23
N SER A 138 -11.38 4.61 8.76
CA SER A 138 -10.14 4.48 7.99
C SER A 138 -10.06 3.24 7.10
N GLY A 139 -10.91 2.24 7.30
CA GLY A 139 -11.01 1.05 6.45
C GLY A 139 -11.91 1.25 5.22
N THR A 140 -12.65 2.36 5.13
CA THR A 140 -13.51 2.68 3.98
C THR A 140 -12.67 2.71 2.70
N VAL A 141 -13.15 2.02 1.66
CA VAL A 141 -12.50 1.99 0.35
C VAL A 141 -12.69 3.35 -0.33
N MET A 142 -11.59 3.97 -0.75
CA MET A 142 -11.63 5.30 -1.39
C MET A 142 -12.54 5.35 -2.62
N ALA A 143 -12.57 4.30 -3.44
CA ALA A 143 -13.44 4.26 -4.63
C ALA A 143 -14.94 4.35 -4.28
N ASP A 144 -15.36 3.70 -3.18
CA ASP A 144 -16.74 3.77 -2.70
C ASP A 144 -17.06 5.14 -2.11
N LEU A 145 -16.17 5.70 -1.28
CA LEU A 145 -16.31 7.04 -0.72
C LEU A 145 -16.41 8.11 -1.82
N ILE A 146 -15.57 8.02 -2.85
CA ILE A 146 -15.59 8.95 -4.00
C ILE A 146 -16.93 8.87 -4.73
N ARG A 147 -17.42 7.66 -5.03
CA ARG A 147 -18.72 7.45 -5.68
C ARG A 147 -19.85 8.09 -4.87
N ASP A 148 -19.85 7.84 -3.56
CA ASP A 148 -20.91 8.31 -2.66
C ASP A 148 -20.85 9.84 -2.45
N ALA A 149 -19.64 10.43 -2.39
CA ALA A 149 -19.45 11.89 -2.34
C ALA A 149 -20.00 12.56 -3.59
N VAL A 150 -19.67 12.05 -4.79
CA VAL A 150 -20.16 12.58 -6.07
C VAL A 150 -21.69 12.46 -6.18
N ALA A 151 -22.25 11.31 -5.76
CA ALA A 151 -23.70 11.10 -5.75
C ALA A 151 -24.42 12.07 -4.79
N ALA A 152 -23.78 12.44 -3.69
CA ALA A 152 -24.29 13.41 -2.71
C ALA A 152 -24.03 14.89 -3.10
N GLY A 153 -23.33 15.16 -4.21
CA GLY A 153 -22.99 16.51 -4.67
C GLY A 153 -21.83 17.16 -3.93
N TRP A 154 -20.96 16.37 -3.31
CA TRP A 154 -19.76 16.83 -2.59
C TRP A 154 -18.50 16.66 -3.42
N SER A 155 -17.80 17.75 -3.72
CA SER A 155 -16.57 17.82 -4.51
C SER A 155 -15.33 17.88 -3.64
N GLY A 156 -14.21 17.34 -4.16
CA GLY A 156 -12.88 17.36 -3.58
C GLY A 156 -12.21 15.98 -3.59
N LEU A 157 -12.98 14.88 -3.67
CA LEU A 157 -12.44 13.51 -3.69
C LEU A 157 -12.39 12.89 -5.10
N GLU A 158 -13.13 13.41 -6.08
CA GLU A 158 -13.24 12.88 -7.44
C GLU A 158 -11.89 12.77 -8.17
N HIS A 159 -10.90 13.53 -7.75
CA HIS A 159 -9.57 13.56 -8.36
C HIS A 159 -8.79 12.27 -8.17
N TYR A 160 -9.08 11.49 -7.11
CA TYR A 160 -8.30 10.31 -6.70
C TYR A 160 -8.87 8.99 -7.23
N VAL A 161 -9.86 9.04 -8.11
CA VAL A 161 -10.51 7.85 -8.67
C VAL A 161 -9.50 6.92 -9.36
N GLY A 162 -9.69 5.61 -9.18
CA GLY A 162 -8.84 4.58 -9.79
C GLY A 162 -7.51 4.32 -9.08
N ILE A 163 -7.24 5.00 -7.95
CA ILE A 163 -6.12 4.65 -7.09
C ILE A 163 -6.63 3.71 -5.99
N PRO A 164 -6.16 2.46 -5.93
CA PRO A 164 -6.62 1.52 -4.93
C PRO A 164 -6.08 1.92 -3.55
N SER A 165 -6.98 2.32 -2.66
CA SER A 165 -6.64 2.68 -1.28
C SER A 165 -7.84 2.56 -0.37
N THR A 166 -7.60 2.39 0.94
CA THR A 166 -8.55 2.76 1.98
C THR A 166 -8.29 4.20 2.42
N VAL A 167 -9.25 4.80 3.14
CA VAL A 167 -9.08 6.14 3.70
C VAL A 167 -7.83 6.24 4.58
N GLY A 168 -7.59 5.27 5.47
CA GLY A 168 -6.37 5.24 6.29
C GLY A 168 -5.09 5.15 5.45
N GLY A 169 -5.09 4.33 4.39
CA GLY A 169 -3.97 4.25 3.44
C GLY A 169 -3.78 5.53 2.63
N ALA A 170 -4.86 6.24 2.29
CA ALA A 170 -4.82 7.52 1.60
C ALA A 170 -4.17 8.60 2.47
N ILE A 171 -4.50 8.65 3.76
CA ILE A 171 -3.85 9.59 4.71
C ILE A 171 -2.39 9.19 4.94
N TRP A 172 -2.11 7.89 5.14
CA TRP A 172 -0.75 7.39 5.39
C TRP A 172 0.22 7.80 4.29
N GLN A 173 -0.20 7.71 2.99
CA GLN A 173 0.64 8.02 1.83
C GLN A 173 0.52 9.48 1.37
N ASN A 174 -0.34 10.32 1.98
CA ASN A 174 -0.75 11.60 1.38
C ASN A 174 -1.19 11.42 -0.07
N LEU A 175 -2.22 10.58 -0.28
CA LEU A 175 -2.70 10.17 -1.60
C LEU A 175 -2.81 11.37 -2.54
N HIS A 176 -2.23 11.23 -3.74
CA HIS A 176 -2.21 12.33 -4.69
C HIS A 176 -2.39 11.86 -6.13
N PHE A 177 -2.82 12.78 -6.98
CA PHE A 177 -2.95 12.55 -8.40
C PHE A 177 -2.77 13.84 -9.21
N LEU A 178 -2.25 13.68 -10.43
CA LEU A 178 -2.09 14.80 -11.38
C LEU A 178 -3.46 15.17 -11.98
N SER A 179 -4.10 16.20 -11.45
CA SER A 179 -5.47 16.64 -11.75
C SER A 179 -5.56 18.16 -11.58
N PRO A 180 -6.64 18.87 -11.95
CA PRO A 180 -7.79 18.32 -12.66
C PRO A 180 -7.51 18.02 -14.13
N ALA A 181 -8.32 17.11 -14.67
CA ALA A 181 -8.42 16.90 -16.11
C ALA A 181 -9.07 18.13 -16.79
N PRO A 182 -8.82 18.41 -18.09
CA PRO A 182 -7.89 17.71 -18.98
C PRO A 182 -6.43 18.16 -18.82
N ASP A 183 -6.17 19.33 -18.25
CA ASP A 183 -4.87 20.02 -18.33
C ASP A 183 -3.78 19.36 -17.48
N ARG A 184 -4.18 18.76 -16.35
CA ARG A 184 -3.30 17.99 -15.45
C ARG A 184 -2.00 18.72 -15.07
N GLN A 185 -2.09 20.02 -14.82
CA GLN A 185 -0.94 20.88 -14.55
C GLN A 185 -0.53 20.87 -13.08
N ARG A 186 -1.40 20.34 -12.21
CA ARG A 186 -1.22 20.37 -10.76
C ARG A 186 -1.37 18.98 -10.16
N THR A 187 -0.53 18.66 -9.18
CA THR A 187 -0.76 17.53 -8.28
C THR A 187 -1.77 17.95 -7.21
N MET A 188 -2.86 17.20 -7.09
CA MET A 188 -3.86 17.33 -6.04
C MET A 188 -3.50 16.34 -4.92
N PHE A 189 -3.49 16.79 -3.68
CA PHE A 189 -3.20 15.97 -2.51
C PHE A 189 -4.42 15.80 -1.63
N ILE A 190 -4.60 14.62 -1.03
CA ILE A 190 -5.70 14.35 -0.09
C ILE A 190 -5.65 15.31 1.13
N ALA A 191 -4.48 15.82 1.46
CA ALA A 191 -4.28 16.87 2.45
C ALA A 191 -5.12 18.13 2.20
N GLU A 192 -5.49 18.42 0.94
CA GLU A 192 -6.25 19.63 0.58
C GLU A 192 -7.70 19.60 1.06
N VAL A 193 -8.24 18.39 1.29
CA VAL A 193 -9.60 18.19 1.81
C VAL A 193 -9.59 17.62 3.24
N PHE A 194 -8.41 17.39 3.81
CA PHE A 194 -8.27 16.88 5.17
C PHE A 194 -8.54 18.00 6.20
N GLU A 195 -9.36 17.71 7.21
CA GLU A 195 -9.61 18.61 8.34
C GLU A 195 -8.96 18.10 9.62
N ALA A 196 -9.23 16.84 9.98
CA ALA A 196 -8.69 16.18 11.18
C ALA A 196 -8.76 14.67 11.03
N CYS A 197 -8.07 13.93 11.89
CA CYS A 197 -8.33 12.50 12.08
C CYS A 197 -8.25 12.10 13.55
N ARG A 198 -9.00 11.07 13.92
CA ARG A 198 -8.83 10.38 15.19
C ARG A 198 -7.82 9.25 14.98
N ILE A 199 -6.85 9.19 15.88
CA ILE A 199 -5.76 8.21 15.83
C ILE A 199 -5.68 7.42 17.14
N ARG A 200 -5.10 6.22 17.07
CA ARG A 200 -4.49 5.52 18.19
C ARG A 200 -2.99 5.78 18.14
N ARG A 201 -2.46 6.46 19.17
CA ARG A 201 -1.02 6.67 19.33
C ARG A 201 -0.31 5.39 19.72
N GLU A 202 1.00 5.33 19.49
CA GLU A 202 1.79 4.16 19.88
C GLU A 202 1.76 3.87 21.39
N ASN A 203 1.48 4.85 22.24
CA ASN A 203 1.27 4.68 23.69
C ASN A 203 -0.14 4.17 24.06
N GLY A 204 -1.01 3.89 23.08
CA GLY A 204 -2.39 3.44 23.28
C GLY A 204 -3.42 4.56 23.43
N GLU A 205 -3.02 5.83 23.55
CA GLU A 205 -3.92 6.97 23.64
C GLU A 205 -4.74 7.12 22.34
N ARG A 206 -6.04 7.40 22.47
CA ARG A 206 -6.93 7.73 21.35
C ARG A 206 -7.23 9.21 21.38
N THR A 207 -6.83 9.93 20.35
CA THR A 207 -6.93 11.38 20.29
C THR A 207 -7.21 11.89 18.88
N ALA A 208 -7.76 13.09 18.78
CA ALA A 208 -7.91 13.78 17.50
C ALA A 208 -6.65 14.62 17.21
N VAL A 209 -6.24 14.64 15.95
CA VAL A 209 -5.09 15.40 15.48
C VAL A 209 -5.43 16.13 14.17
N ASP A 210 -4.73 17.22 13.92
CA ASP A 210 -4.89 18.08 12.75
C ASP A 210 -3.79 17.85 11.69
N ALA A 211 -3.84 18.63 10.61
CA ALA A 211 -2.86 18.57 9.53
C ALA A 211 -1.43 18.90 9.98
N ALA A 212 -1.26 19.74 11.01
CA ALA A 212 0.06 20.10 11.53
C ALA A 212 0.71 18.89 12.21
N TYR A 213 -0.07 18.07 12.92
CA TYR A 213 0.43 16.82 13.48
C TYR A 213 0.75 15.79 12.40
N VAL A 214 -0.13 15.64 11.40
CA VAL A 214 0.06 14.65 10.33
C VAL A 214 1.31 14.96 9.49
N GLY A 215 1.65 16.25 9.30
CA GLY A 215 2.89 16.66 8.63
C GLY A 215 2.96 16.18 7.18
N PHE A 216 1.90 16.42 6.41
CA PHE A 216 1.78 15.95 5.03
C PHE A 216 2.96 16.39 4.14
N GLY A 217 3.71 15.42 3.63
CA GLY A 217 4.76 15.56 2.62
C GLY A 217 4.40 14.87 1.30
N TYR A 218 5.33 14.83 0.36
CA TYR A 218 5.18 14.06 -0.87
C TYR A 218 5.45 12.57 -0.57
N ASP A 219 4.44 11.72 -0.72
CA ASP A 219 4.48 10.29 -0.34
C ASP A 219 4.90 10.05 1.12
N ASP A 220 4.65 11.01 2.02
CA ASP A 220 5.11 10.96 3.41
C ASP A 220 4.14 11.64 4.39
N THR A 221 4.03 11.08 5.59
CA THR A 221 3.34 11.63 6.75
C THR A 221 4.00 11.12 8.03
N VAL A 222 3.61 11.67 9.19
CA VAL A 222 4.07 11.19 10.51
C VAL A 222 3.87 9.68 10.69
N PHE A 223 2.88 9.10 10.06
CA PHE A 223 2.55 7.68 10.16
C PHE A 223 3.60 6.74 9.51
N HIS A 224 4.50 7.26 8.67
CA HIS A 224 5.68 6.52 8.20
C HIS A 224 6.76 6.37 9.28
N HIS A 225 6.75 7.27 10.29
CA HIS A 225 7.81 7.44 11.28
C HIS A 225 7.40 7.05 12.69
N THR A 226 6.09 6.77 12.91
CA THR A 226 5.51 6.36 14.19
C THR A 226 4.75 5.04 14.07
N ARG A 227 4.24 4.55 15.20
CA ARG A 227 3.29 3.43 15.24
C ARG A 227 1.84 3.89 15.43
N ASP A 228 1.58 5.15 15.22
CA ASP A 228 0.23 5.71 15.28
C ASP A 228 -0.64 5.15 14.16
N VAL A 229 -1.90 4.90 14.46
CA VAL A 229 -2.86 4.31 13.52
C VAL A 229 -4.07 5.21 13.36
N VAL A 230 -4.41 5.54 12.12
CA VAL A 230 -5.61 6.31 11.79
C VAL A 230 -6.86 5.45 12.00
N LEU A 231 -7.81 5.93 12.81
CA LEU A 231 -9.07 5.26 13.12
C LEU A 231 -10.22 5.79 12.26
N ASP A 232 -10.35 7.09 12.17
CA ASP A 232 -11.27 7.79 11.28
C ASP A 232 -10.70 9.15 10.84
N VAL A 233 -11.27 9.71 9.77
CA VAL A 233 -10.85 10.96 9.15
C VAL A 233 -12.05 11.87 8.95
N THR A 234 -11.90 13.15 9.24
CA THR A 234 -12.83 14.20 8.86
C THR A 234 -12.30 14.90 7.62
N PHE A 235 -13.03 14.80 6.52
CA PHE A 235 -12.81 15.59 5.32
C PHE A 235 -13.70 16.81 5.31
N ARG A 236 -13.19 17.92 4.74
CA ARG A 236 -13.93 19.13 4.42
C ARG A 236 -14.14 19.22 2.93
N LEU A 237 -15.35 18.91 2.48
CA LEU A 237 -15.73 18.91 1.08
C LEU A 237 -16.56 20.17 0.75
N THR A 238 -16.64 20.50 -0.53
CA THR A 238 -17.40 21.65 -1.01
C THR A 238 -18.57 21.20 -1.89
N PRO A 239 -19.69 21.95 -1.96
CA PRO A 239 -20.72 21.65 -2.93
C PRO A 239 -20.16 21.69 -4.35
N GLY A 240 -20.48 20.69 -5.17
CA GLY A 240 -20.00 20.55 -6.54
C GLY A 240 -21.12 20.22 -7.53
N ASP A 241 -20.87 20.48 -8.82
CA ASP A 241 -21.75 20.03 -9.89
C ASP A 241 -21.51 18.54 -10.19
N PRO A 242 -22.48 17.64 -9.94
CA PRO A 242 -22.33 16.21 -10.20
C PRO A 242 -21.89 15.88 -11.63
N ALA A 243 -22.37 16.64 -12.64
CA ALA A 243 -21.99 16.40 -14.02
C ALA A 243 -20.51 16.74 -14.29
N ALA A 244 -20.00 17.81 -13.68
CA ALA A 244 -18.59 18.18 -13.77
C ALA A 244 -17.71 17.15 -13.04
N MET A 245 -18.09 16.71 -11.84
CA MET A 245 -17.37 15.67 -11.09
C MET A 245 -17.35 14.33 -11.85
N HIS A 246 -18.46 13.90 -12.44
CA HIS A 246 -18.50 12.69 -13.27
C HIS A 246 -17.55 12.78 -14.48
N ARG A 247 -17.46 13.95 -15.13
CA ARG A 247 -16.47 14.13 -16.21
C ARG A 247 -15.05 13.94 -15.72
N ILE A 248 -14.69 14.50 -14.56
CA ILE A 248 -13.36 14.30 -13.95
C ILE A 248 -13.10 12.81 -13.67
N LEU A 249 -14.07 12.09 -13.09
CA LEU A 249 -13.95 10.65 -12.85
C LEU A 249 -13.66 9.88 -14.15
N GLN A 250 -14.46 10.10 -15.20
CA GLN A 250 -14.31 9.42 -16.48
C GLN A 250 -12.97 9.70 -17.14
N GLU A 251 -12.56 10.97 -17.16
CA GLU A 251 -11.28 11.37 -17.76
C GLU A 251 -10.08 10.81 -16.99
N ASN A 252 -10.14 10.78 -15.63
CA ASN A 252 -9.09 10.22 -14.82
C ASN A 252 -9.00 8.70 -14.98
N LEU A 253 -10.12 7.99 -15.01
CA LEU A 253 -10.15 6.55 -15.27
C LEU A 253 -9.63 6.20 -16.65
N SER A 254 -10.06 6.94 -17.69
CA SER A 254 -9.59 6.76 -19.06
C SER A 254 -8.08 7.00 -19.16
N TRP A 255 -7.58 8.08 -18.59
CA TRP A 255 -6.16 8.41 -18.59
C TRP A 255 -5.31 7.35 -17.88
N ARG A 256 -5.80 6.83 -16.74
CA ARG A 256 -5.12 5.74 -16.02
C ARG A 256 -5.16 4.44 -16.81
N GLY A 257 -6.32 4.05 -17.34
CA GLY A 257 -6.48 2.83 -18.13
C GLY A 257 -5.58 2.75 -19.35
N ALA A 258 -5.28 3.92 -19.96
CA ALA A 258 -4.34 3.99 -21.08
C ALA A 258 -2.85 3.83 -20.66
N ARG A 259 -2.51 4.00 -19.37
CA ARG A 259 -1.11 4.09 -18.88
C ARG A 259 -0.74 3.10 -17.81
N HIS A 260 -1.71 2.51 -17.13
CA HIS A 260 -1.47 1.57 -16.03
C HIS A 260 -2.16 0.24 -16.30
N PRO A 261 -1.54 -0.89 -15.98
CA PRO A 261 -2.21 -2.19 -16.04
C PRO A 261 -3.37 -2.24 -15.04
N TRP A 262 -4.53 -2.74 -15.48
CA TRP A 262 -5.67 -2.91 -14.59
C TRP A 262 -5.43 -4.07 -13.62
N LEU A 263 -5.69 -3.85 -12.33
CA LEU A 263 -5.45 -4.83 -11.25
C LEU A 263 -6.25 -6.12 -11.41
N GLU A 264 -7.41 -6.06 -12.06
CA GLU A 264 -8.25 -7.23 -12.34
C GLU A 264 -7.50 -8.30 -13.13
N HIS A 265 -6.73 -7.87 -14.13
CA HIS A 265 -6.00 -8.75 -15.06
C HIS A 265 -4.50 -8.81 -14.74
N HIS A 266 -3.98 -7.82 -14.06
CA HIS A 266 -2.55 -7.64 -13.78
C HIS A 266 -2.35 -7.25 -12.31
N PRO A 267 -2.48 -8.19 -11.36
CA PRO A 267 -2.22 -7.92 -9.95
C PRO A 267 -0.84 -7.30 -9.75
N SER A 268 -0.78 -6.20 -8.99
CA SER A 268 0.45 -5.43 -8.75
C SER A 268 0.34 -4.60 -7.48
N ALA A 269 1.45 -4.04 -7.00
CA ALA A 269 1.48 -3.07 -5.90
C ALA A 269 1.63 -1.60 -6.41
N GLY A 270 1.22 -1.31 -7.65
CA GLY A 270 1.44 0.02 -8.24
C GLY A 270 2.89 0.24 -8.65
N SER A 271 3.37 1.48 -8.53
CA SER A 271 4.76 1.83 -8.80
C SER A 271 5.69 1.14 -7.82
N ILE A 272 6.77 0.56 -8.33
CA ILE A 272 7.76 -0.14 -7.50
C ILE A 272 8.82 0.81 -6.95
N PHE A 273 9.23 1.79 -7.75
CA PHE A 273 10.31 2.70 -7.38
C PHE A 273 9.80 4.12 -7.23
N LYS A 274 10.37 4.83 -6.26
CA LYS A 274 10.14 6.24 -6.01
C LYS A 274 10.44 7.08 -7.25
N LYS A 275 9.76 8.22 -7.36
CA LYS A 275 10.01 9.18 -8.44
C LYS A 275 11.42 9.73 -8.33
N ILE A 276 12.13 9.76 -9.45
CA ILE A 276 13.40 10.50 -9.59
C ILE A 276 13.05 11.82 -10.26
N GLU A 277 13.42 12.92 -9.62
CA GLU A 277 13.13 14.26 -10.11
C GLU A 277 13.72 14.48 -11.52
N GLY A 278 12.91 15.06 -12.41
CA GLY A 278 13.29 15.36 -13.80
C GLY A 278 13.33 14.18 -14.77
N VAL A 279 13.45 12.92 -14.28
CA VAL A 279 13.66 11.76 -15.18
C VAL A 279 12.54 10.73 -15.12
N GLY A 280 12.10 10.35 -13.92
CA GLY A 280 11.11 9.28 -13.69
C GLY A 280 11.71 7.88 -13.74
N ALA A 281 11.52 7.10 -12.66
CA ALA A 281 12.08 5.75 -12.53
C ALA A 281 11.64 4.81 -13.67
N GLY A 282 10.35 4.83 -14.03
CA GLY A 282 9.81 4.00 -15.10
C GLY A 282 10.47 4.25 -16.46
N ARG A 283 10.86 5.50 -16.74
CA ARG A 283 11.57 5.83 -17.99
C ARG A 283 12.95 5.21 -18.04
N LEU A 284 13.69 5.21 -16.93
CA LEU A 284 15.01 4.57 -16.86
C LEU A 284 14.91 3.06 -17.07
N VAL A 285 13.95 2.41 -16.39
CA VAL A 285 13.70 0.97 -16.54
C VAL A 285 13.30 0.63 -17.99
N ASP A 286 12.50 1.48 -18.65
CA ASP A 286 12.11 1.33 -20.05
C ASP A 286 13.32 1.48 -21.01
N GLN A 287 14.19 2.45 -20.76
CA GLN A 287 15.41 2.68 -21.54
C GLN A 287 16.43 1.54 -21.41
N CYS A 288 16.41 0.79 -20.30
CA CYS A 288 17.15 -0.46 -20.15
C CYS A 288 16.52 -1.64 -20.95
N GLY A 289 15.40 -1.42 -21.66
CA GLY A 289 14.73 -2.46 -22.43
C GLY A 289 14.06 -3.54 -21.58
N LEU A 290 13.71 -3.22 -20.31
CA LEU A 290 13.24 -4.23 -19.35
C LEU A 290 11.72 -4.46 -19.36
N LYS A 291 10.92 -3.72 -20.15
CA LYS A 291 9.50 -4.05 -20.31
C LYS A 291 9.32 -5.50 -20.77
N GLY A 292 8.45 -6.24 -20.08
CA GLY A 292 8.21 -7.66 -20.33
C GLY A 292 9.27 -8.61 -19.79
N PHE A 293 10.37 -8.11 -19.18
CA PHE A 293 11.35 -8.95 -18.52
C PHE A 293 10.71 -9.68 -17.32
N ARG A 294 11.10 -10.93 -17.09
CA ARG A 294 10.36 -11.83 -16.22
C ARG A 294 11.29 -12.72 -15.40
N ILE A 295 10.99 -12.86 -14.10
CA ILE A 295 11.59 -13.84 -13.20
C ILE A 295 10.44 -14.61 -12.54
N GLY A 296 10.43 -15.96 -12.68
CA GLY A 296 9.28 -16.74 -12.29
C GLY A 296 8.00 -16.24 -12.96
N ASP A 297 6.96 -15.95 -12.19
CA ASP A 297 5.71 -15.33 -12.66
C ASP A 297 5.61 -13.82 -12.33
N ALA A 298 6.69 -13.20 -11.82
CA ALA A 298 6.80 -11.75 -11.72
C ALA A 298 7.32 -11.16 -13.03
N GLN A 299 6.68 -10.10 -13.54
CA GLN A 299 7.04 -9.46 -14.80
C GLN A 299 7.02 -7.94 -14.71
N ILE A 300 8.01 -7.24 -15.28
CA ILE A 300 7.90 -5.81 -15.54
C ILE A 300 6.84 -5.59 -16.61
N SER A 301 5.82 -4.79 -16.28
CA SER A 301 4.68 -4.57 -17.16
C SER A 301 5.09 -4.05 -18.54
N HIS A 302 4.46 -4.55 -19.60
CA HIS A 302 4.61 -4.02 -20.96
C HIS A 302 4.01 -2.61 -21.10
N ILE A 303 3.04 -2.25 -20.23
CA ILE A 303 2.35 -0.96 -20.28
C ILE A 303 3.18 0.10 -19.55
N HIS A 304 3.61 -0.19 -18.31
CA HIS A 304 4.29 0.76 -17.44
C HIS A 304 5.53 0.14 -16.79
N ALA A 305 6.72 0.59 -17.14
CA ALA A 305 7.97 -0.04 -16.71
C ALA A 305 8.29 0.09 -15.22
N ASN A 306 7.63 1.00 -14.49
CA ASN A 306 7.72 1.09 -13.01
C ASN A 306 6.70 0.20 -12.29
N ILE A 307 5.93 -0.62 -13.01
CA ILE A 307 4.96 -1.53 -12.43
C ILE A 307 5.38 -2.97 -12.71
N MET A 308 5.47 -3.77 -11.66
CA MET A 308 5.66 -5.21 -11.75
C MET A 308 4.33 -5.91 -11.52
N VAL A 309 4.03 -6.91 -12.33
CA VAL A 309 2.76 -7.64 -12.31
C VAL A 309 2.98 -9.10 -11.95
N ASN A 310 2.01 -9.68 -11.26
CA ASN A 310 1.94 -11.10 -10.99
C ASN A 310 1.14 -11.79 -12.10
N LEU A 311 1.76 -12.70 -12.84
CA LEU A 311 1.13 -13.46 -13.92
C LEU A 311 0.38 -14.71 -13.44
N GLY A 312 0.21 -14.85 -12.10
CA GLY A 312 -0.61 -15.88 -11.48
C GLY A 312 0.03 -16.57 -10.28
N ARG A 313 1.31 -16.89 -10.32
CA ARG A 313 2.04 -17.61 -9.26
C ARG A 313 3.36 -16.96 -8.89
N ALA A 314 3.50 -15.64 -9.04
CA ALA A 314 4.70 -14.96 -8.61
C ALA A 314 4.87 -15.09 -7.09
N SER A 315 6.11 -15.38 -6.66
CA SER A 315 6.51 -15.33 -5.28
C SER A 315 7.06 -13.96 -4.90
N ALA A 316 7.12 -13.65 -3.61
CA ALA A 316 7.81 -12.46 -3.13
C ALA A 316 9.31 -12.50 -3.48
N ALA A 317 9.90 -13.68 -3.50
CA ALA A 317 11.28 -13.90 -3.94
C ALA A 317 11.48 -13.52 -5.43
N ASP A 318 10.54 -13.88 -6.32
CA ASP A 318 10.58 -13.50 -7.74
C ASP A 318 10.55 -11.99 -7.91
N VAL A 319 9.64 -11.30 -7.20
CA VAL A 319 9.51 -9.84 -7.26
C VAL A 319 10.78 -9.16 -6.75
N ARG A 320 11.34 -9.60 -5.62
CA ARG A 320 12.59 -9.04 -5.08
C ARG A 320 13.76 -9.23 -6.03
N ALA A 321 13.87 -10.40 -6.66
CA ALA A 321 14.90 -10.66 -7.68
C ALA A 321 14.72 -9.74 -8.91
N LEU A 322 13.47 -9.49 -9.31
CA LEU A 322 13.13 -8.60 -10.41
C LEU A 322 13.45 -7.13 -10.09
N ILE A 323 13.17 -6.69 -8.86
CA ILE A 323 13.55 -5.37 -8.33
C ILE A 323 15.08 -5.20 -8.38
N ALA A 324 15.83 -6.16 -7.82
CA ALA A 324 17.29 -6.12 -7.81
C ALA A 324 17.88 -6.08 -9.23
N HIS A 325 17.30 -6.85 -10.16
CA HIS A 325 17.72 -6.82 -11.57
C HIS A 325 17.50 -5.45 -12.21
N ALA A 326 16.33 -4.83 -12.00
CA ALA A 326 16.04 -3.50 -12.52
C ALA A 326 16.97 -2.42 -11.91
N GLN A 327 17.23 -2.51 -10.59
CA GLN A 327 18.18 -1.62 -9.91
C GLN A 327 19.59 -1.72 -10.49
N ALA A 328 20.10 -2.94 -10.69
CA ALA A 328 21.43 -3.16 -11.27
C ALA A 328 21.51 -2.62 -12.70
N ALA A 329 20.55 -2.96 -13.57
CA ALA A 329 20.56 -2.52 -14.96
C ALA A 329 20.51 -0.98 -15.10
N VAL A 330 19.69 -0.30 -14.28
CA VAL A 330 19.61 1.17 -14.30
C VAL A 330 20.89 1.79 -13.75
N PHE A 331 21.45 1.22 -12.67
CA PHE A 331 22.71 1.71 -12.13
C PHE A 331 23.88 1.56 -13.12
N ASP A 332 24.00 0.40 -13.76
CA ASP A 332 25.04 0.10 -14.74
C ASP A 332 24.97 1.03 -15.98
N GLN A 333 23.74 1.33 -16.43
CA GLN A 333 23.56 2.14 -17.66
C GLN A 333 23.57 3.65 -17.40
N PHE A 334 23.07 4.10 -16.24
CA PHE A 334 22.83 5.53 -15.97
C PHE A 334 23.49 6.06 -14.69
N GLY A 335 24.11 5.21 -13.87
CA GLY A 335 24.64 5.58 -12.55
C GLY A 335 23.57 5.99 -11.53
N GLN A 336 22.27 5.77 -11.84
CA GLN A 336 21.15 6.15 -10.99
C GLN A 336 20.73 5.00 -10.07
N ARG A 337 20.48 5.30 -8.80
CA ARG A 337 19.98 4.33 -7.81
C ARG A 337 18.46 4.41 -7.76
N LEU A 338 17.78 3.29 -8.00
CA LEU A 338 16.34 3.16 -7.82
C LEU A 338 16.05 2.76 -6.37
N GLU A 339 15.19 3.51 -5.68
CA GLU A 339 14.70 3.17 -4.36
C GLU A 339 13.29 2.60 -4.44
N PRO A 340 13.02 1.43 -3.82
CA PRO A 340 11.66 0.91 -3.74
C PRO A 340 10.74 1.86 -2.96
N GLU A 341 9.50 2.03 -3.46
CA GLU A 341 8.42 2.79 -2.84
C GLU A 341 7.50 1.87 -2.03
N ILE A 342 7.40 0.60 -2.43
CA ILE A 342 6.54 -0.39 -1.79
C ILE A 342 7.06 -0.81 -0.42
N GLY A 343 6.14 -1.04 0.54
CA GLY A 343 6.47 -1.60 1.85
C GLY A 343 6.75 -3.10 1.79
N TYR A 344 7.77 -3.56 2.52
CA TYR A 344 8.08 -4.99 2.69
C TYR A 344 7.54 -5.46 4.04
N ILE A 345 6.69 -6.49 4.04
CA ILE A 345 5.98 -6.97 5.23
C ILE A 345 6.25 -8.45 5.46
N GLY A 346 6.60 -8.82 6.71
CA GLY A 346 6.74 -10.21 7.13
C GLY A 346 8.07 -10.87 6.72
N ASP A 347 8.06 -12.21 6.68
CA ASP A 347 9.26 -13.03 6.50
C ASP A 347 9.57 -13.32 5.02
N PHE A 348 10.72 -12.80 4.57
CA PHE A 348 11.27 -13.04 3.23
C PHE A 348 12.36 -14.11 3.19
N ASN A 349 12.66 -14.78 4.31
CA ASN A 349 13.74 -15.76 4.43
C ASN A 349 13.24 -17.21 4.35
N ALA A 350 11.92 -17.42 4.39
CA ALA A 350 11.34 -18.75 4.19
C ALA A 350 11.74 -19.29 2.80
N ARG A 351 12.19 -20.55 2.78
CA ARG A 351 12.68 -21.23 1.56
C ARG A 351 11.57 -22.06 0.92
#